data_e0daf221f12b89750bc5d8b8f9b7866f
#
_entry.id   e0daf221f12b89750bc5d8b8f9b7866f
#
_cell.length_a   1.000
_cell.length_b   1.000
_cell.length_c   1.000
_cell.angle_alpha   90.00
_cell.angle_beta   90.00
_cell.angle_gamma   90.00
#
_symmetry.space_group_name_H-M   'P 1'
#
loop_
_entity.id
_entity.type
_entity.pdbx_description
1 polymer ?
#
loop_
_entity_poly.entity_id
_entity_poly.type
_entity_poly.pdbx_seq_one_letter_code
_entity_poly.pdbx_strand_id
1 'polypeptide(L)'
;MSDDFNLATAYAYEYLNSLFEKGITRTDIESMSRSEMLGVFNDDFDWHTALAASNTDYDAYDSLKRHCAFKIRTEQQLHRRLREWVARILEDRQPPPKRPVKAKQTGKKYNFLLAALVKELSLKFDLKPTRNAEASMQRSACDALSIAINKLPPERRLKPSSFSRLAEDFYHAEKVGHFKELIFS
;
A
#
# COMPACT_ATOMS: atom_id res chain seq x y z
N MET A 1 18.13 6.02 -25.48
CA MET A 1 17.12 6.88 -24.80
C MET A 1 15.83 6.16 -24.42
N SER A 2 15.76 4.85 -24.41
CA SER A 2 14.55 4.11 -23.99
C SER A 2 14.80 3.23 -22.77
N ASP A 3 15.99 3.29 -22.21
CA ASP A 3 16.44 2.33 -21.18
C ASP A 3 15.76 2.60 -19.81
N ASP A 4 15.77 3.84 -19.36
CA ASP A 4 15.23 4.19 -18.02
C ASP A 4 13.74 3.91 -17.87
N PHE A 5 12.95 4.14 -18.94
CA PHE A 5 11.52 3.83 -18.91
C PHE A 5 11.24 2.32 -18.85
N ASN A 6 12.00 1.53 -19.59
CA ASN A 6 11.88 0.07 -19.57
C ASN A 6 12.36 -0.49 -18.23
N LEU A 7 13.45 0.05 -17.69
CA LEU A 7 13.96 -0.30 -16.36
C LEU A 7 12.95 0.07 -15.27
N ALA A 8 12.35 1.25 -15.33
CA ALA A 8 11.29 1.65 -14.41
C ALA A 8 10.07 0.72 -14.46
N THR A 9 9.67 0.32 -15.68
CA THR A 9 8.55 -0.62 -15.86
C THR A 9 8.87 -2.00 -15.28
N ALA A 10 10.08 -2.52 -15.54
CA ALA A 10 10.55 -3.79 -14.98
C ALA A 10 10.62 -3.73 -13.45
N TYR A 11 11.23 -2.69 -12.91
CA TYR A 11 11.32 -2.46 -11.46
C TYR A 11 9.93 -2.43 -10.79
N ALA A 12 8.99 -1.67 -11.37
CA ALA A 12 7.63 -1.62 -10.84
C ALA A 12 6.94 -2.99 -10.85
N TYR A 13 7.13 -3.75 -11.94
CA TYR A 13 6.59 -5.11 -12.04
C TYR A 13 7.18 -6.04 -10.97
N GLU A 14 8.50 -6.08 -10.84
CA GLU A 14 9.20 -6.92 -9.86
C GLU A 14 8.82 -6.55 -8.43
N TYR A 15 8.75 -5.25 -8.13
CA TYR A 15 8.31 -4.77 -6.82
C TYR A 15 6.90 -5.25 -6.48
N LEU A 16 5.93 -5.02 -7.37
CA LEU A 16 4.55 -5.46 -7.16
C LEU A 16 4.45 -6.98 -7.07
N ASN A 17 5.16 -7.72 -7.92
CA ASN A 17 5.15 -9.17 -7.88
C ASN A 17 5.74 -9.71 -6.56
N SER A 18 6.82 -9.10 -6.06
CA SER A 18 7.42 -9.47 -4.77
C SER A 18 6.48 -9.31 -3.59
N LEU A 19 5.56 -8.34 -3.62
CA LEU A 19 4.53 -8.19 -2.59
C LEU A 19 3.59 -9.41 -2.56
N PHE A 20 3.18 -9.88 -3.72
CA PHE A 20 2.34 -11.09 -3.83
C PHE A 20 3.08 -12.35 -3.40
N GLU A 21 4.37 -12.47 -3.73
CA GLU A 21 5.22 -13.58 -3.28
C GLU A 21 5.40 -13.60 -1.75
N LYS A 22 5.39 -12.42 -1.13
CA LYS A 22 5.37 -12.27 0.34
C LYS A 22 3.99 -12.52 0.95
N GLY A 23 2.99 -12.97 0.19
CA GLY A 23 1.65 -13.28 0.70
C GLY A 23 0.74 -12.06 0.89
N ILE A 24 1.14 -10.87 0.40
CA ILE A 24 0.27 -9.68 0.40
C ILE A 24 -0.73 -9.83 -0.73
N THR A 25 -2.02 -9.79 -0.39
CA THR A 25 -3.07 -9.98 -1.39
C THR A 25 -3.39 -8.69 -2.16
N ARG A 26 -4.05 -8.83 -3.30
CA ARG A 26 -4.59 -7.69 -4.05
C ARG A 26 -5.46 -6.80 -3.17
N THR A 27 -6.35 -7.37 -2.37
CA THR A 27 -7.24 -6.61 -1.48
C THR A 27 -6.46 -5.85 -0.42
N ASP A 28 -5.38 -6.43 0.11
CA ASP A 28 -4.50 -5.74 1.05
C ASP A 28 -3.90 -4.50 0.39
N ILE A 29 -3.31 -4.63 -0.80
CA ILE A 29 -2.70 -3.51 -1.52
C ILE A 29 -3.74 -2.42 -1.87
N GLU A 30 -4.90 -2.81 -2.37
CA GLU A 30 -5.96 -1.87 -2.79
C GLU A 30 -6.60 -1.12 -1.60
N SER A 31 -6.57 -1.71 -0.40
CA SER A 31 -7.11 -1.11 0.83
C SER A 31 -6.07 -0.44 1.72
N MET A 32 -4.80 -0.55 1.36
CA MET A 32 -3.67 -0.10 2.18
C MET A 32 -3.71 1.41 2.41
N SER A 33 -3.77 1.81 3.67
CA SER A 33 -3.58 3.19 4.10
C SER A 33 -2.07 3.47 4.30
N ARG A 34 -1.72 4.75 4.48
CA ARG A 34 -0.33 5.15 4.73
C ARG A 34 0.29 4.45 5.94
N SER A 35 -0.43 4.37 7.05
CA SER A 35 0.04 3.73 8.28
C SER A 35 0.29 2.23 8.10
N GLU A 36 -0.52 1.58 7.26
CA GLU A 36 -0.39 0.17 6.96
C GLU A 36 0.81 -0.12 6.06
N MET A 37 1.11 0.77 5.11
CA MET A 37 2.27 0.60 4.24
C MET A 37 3.59 0.71 4.99
N LEU A 38 3.64 1.56 6.01
CA LEU A 38 4.86 1.82 6.78
C LEU A 38 5.19 0.74 7.82
N GLY A 39 4.30 -0.24 8.07
CA GLY A 39 4.61 -1.15 9.15
C GLY A 39 3.89 -2.48 9.19
N VAL A 40 2.62 -2.55 8.82
CA VAL A 40 1.79 -3.75 9.07
C VAL A 40 2.36 -5.03 8.45
N PHE A 41 3.08 -4.90 7.34
CA PHE A 41 3.68 -6.02 6.60
C PHE A 41 5.19 -6.14 6.81
N ASN A 42 5.76 -5.39 7.77
CA ASN A 42 7.17 -5.43 8.14
C ASN A 42 7.36 -5.96 9.56
N ASP A 43 8.56 -6.46 9.84
CA ASP A 43 8.95 -6.84 11.20
C ASP A 43 9.09 -5.61 12.13
N ASP A 44 9.23 -4.40 11.56
CA ASP A 44 9.30 -3.12 12.28
C ASP A 44 7.94 -2.60 12.75
N PHE A 45 6.84 -3.29 12.47
CA PHE A 45 5.53 -2.89 12.96
C PHE A 45 5.50 -2.89 14.49
N ASP A 46 5.25 -1.71 15.08
CA ASP A 46 5.11 -1.57 16.53
C ASP A 46 3.78 -2.19 17.03
N TRP A 47 3.76 -3.52 17.02
CA TRP A 47 2.61 -4.29 17.47
C TRP A 47 2.37 -4.15 18.98
N HIS A 48 3.39 -3.76 19.77
CA HIS A 48 3.24 -3.55 21.22
C HIS A 48 2.31 -2.37 21.49
N THR A 49 2.57 -1.22 20.87
CA THR A 49 1.72 -0.03 20.96
C THR A 49 0.34 -0.30 20.37
N ALA A 50 0.26 -0.97 19.21
CA ALA A 50 -1.01 -1.33 18.61
C ALA A 50 -1.84 -2.27 19.51
N LEU A 51 -1.21 -3.25 20.16
CA LEU A 51 -1.87 -4.16 21.09
C LEU A 51 -2.42 -3.43 22.32
N ALA A 52 -1.64 -2.51 22.88
CA ALA A 52 -2.08 -1.71 24.04
C ALA A 52 -3.29 -0.83 23.69
N ALA A 53 -3.32 -0.23 22.51
CA ALA A 53 -4.40 0.63 22.04
C ALA A 53 -5.62 -0.13 21.47
N SER A 54 -5.47 -1.41 21.11
CA SER A 54 -6.48 -2.17 20.36
C SER A 54 -7.86 -2.30 21.01
N ASN A 55 -7.98 -2.03 22.30
CA ASN A 55 -9.28 -2.07 23.03
C ASN A 55 -10.10 -0.79 22.85
N THR A 56 -9.44 0.33 22.53
CA THR A 56 -10.07 1.68 22.52
C THR A 56 -9.95 2.36 21.17
N ASP A 57 -8.95 1.99 20.37
CA ASP A 57 -8.66 2.56 19.05
C ASP A 57 -8.94 1.53 17.95
N TYR A 58 -9.88 1.87 17.07
CA TYR A 58 -10.27 1.02 15.95
C TYR A 58 -9.13 0.85 14.92
N ASP A 59 -8.36 1.89 14.65
CA ASP A 59 -7.29 1.84 13.65
C ASP A 59 -6.13 0.96 14.16
N ALA A 60 -5.81 1.06 15.46
CA ALA A 60 -4.86 0.17 16.10
C ALA A 60 -5.34 -1.31 16.08
N TYR A 61 -6.61 -1.55 16.36
CA TYR A 61 -7.21 -2.88 16.29
C TYR A 61 -7.15 -3.46 14.86
N ASP A 62 -7.55 -2.69 13.85
CA ASP A 62 -7.56 -3.13 12.45
C ASP A 62 -6.13 -3.38 11.92
N SER A 63 -5.18 -2.50 12.24
CA SER A 63 -3.77 -2.65 11.88
C SER A 63 -3.16 -3.91 12.50
N LEU A 64 -3.41 -4.14 13.80
CA LEU A 64 -2.94 -5.32 14.49
C LEU A 64 -3.54 -6.62 13.91
N LYS A 65 -4.84 -6.61 13.60
CA LYS A 65 -5.53 -7.72 12.96
C LYS A 65 -4.91 -8.07 11.61
N ARG A 66 -4.59 -7.07 10.80
CA ARG A 66 -3.94 -7.26 9.48
C ARG A 66 -2.53 -7.81 9.62
N HIS A 67 -1.75 -7.28 10.56
CA HIS A 67 -0.41 -7.80 10.86
C HIS A 67 -0.44 -9.28 11.26
N CYS A 68 -1.32 -9.66 12.19
CA CYS A 68 -1.47 -11.05 12.59
C CYS A 68 -1.90 -11.94 11.41
N ALA A 69 -2.88 -11.49 10.61
CA ALA A 69 -3.34 -12.22 9.44
C ALA A 69 -2.23 -12.39 8.39
N PHE A 70 -1.41 -11.35 8.17
CA PHE A 70 -0.25 -11.43 7.29
C PHE A 70 0.75 -12.49 7.78
N LYS A 71 1.18 -12.41 9.06
CA LYS A 71 2.12 -13.39 9.62
C LYS A 71 1.60 -14.82 9.55
N ILE A 72 0.31 -15.05 9.79
CA ILE A 72 -0.30 -16.37 9.66
C ILE A 72 -0.27 -16.87 8.21
N ARG A 73 -0.64 -16.01 7.23
CA ARG A 73 -0.63 -16.40 5.81
C ARG A 73 0.77 -16.69 5.26
N THR A 74 1.77 -16.03 5.81
CA THR A 74 3.19 -16.20 5.42
C THR A 74 3.93 -17.21 6.30
N GLU A 75 3.20 -17.99 7.11
CA GLU A 75 3.74 -19.00 8.01
C GLU A 75 4.79 -18.48 9.00
N GLN A 76 4.77 -17.17 9.27
CA GLN A 76 5.67 -16.54 10.23
C GLN A 76 5.17 -16.73 11.66
N GLN A 77 6.10 -16.89 12.57
CA GLN A 77 5.78 -17.09 13.96
C GLN A 77 5.19 -15.84 14.62
N LEU A 78 3.99 -15.95 15.17
CA LEU A 78 3.40 -14.90 16.00
C LEU A 78 3.97 -14.94 17.42
N HIS A 79 4.27 -13.74 17.96
CA HIS A 79 4.60 -13.62 19.37
C HIS A 79 3.45 -14.15 20.25
N ARG A 80 3.75 -14.71 21.43
CA ARG A 80 2.76 -15.34 22.32
C ARG A 80 1.56 -14.42 22.60
N ARG A 81 1.79 -13.15 22.95
CA ARG A 81 0.72 -12.17 23.23
C ARG A 81 -0.20 -11.92 22.03
N LEU A 82 0.34 -11.93 20.81
CA LEU A 82 -0.46 -11.79 19.59
C LEU A 82 -1.31 -13.04 19.35
N ARG A 83 -0.77 -14.24 19.61
CA ARG A 83 -1.56 -15.47 19.53
C ARG A 83 -2.73 -15.48 20.51
N GLU A 84 -2.50 -15.07 21.74
CA GLU A 84 -3.54 -14.95 22.77
C GLU A 84 -4.58 -13.89 22.39
N TRP A 85 -4.17 -12.78 21.77
CA TRP A 85 -5.08 -11.74 21.28
C TRP A 85 -5.94 -12.24 20.11
N VAL A 86 -5.34 -12.93 19.12
CA VAL A 86 -6.07 -13.56 18.01
C VAL A 86 -7.06 -14.61 18.52
N ALA A 87 -6.66 -15.46 19.49
CA ALA A 87 -7.54 -16.45 20.08
C ALA A 87 -8.79 -15.77 20.71
N ARG A 88 -8.61 -14.69 21.46
CA ARG A 88 -9.73 -13.93 22.04
C ARG A 88 -10.68 -13.33 20.99
N ILE A 89 -10.15 -12.90 19.83
CA ILE A 89 -10.99 -12.43 18.72
C ILE A 89 -11.83 -13.59 18.16
N LEU A 90 -11.20 -14.75 17.93
CA LEU A 90 -11.89 -15.92 17.39
C LEU A 90 -12.94 -16.50 18.37
N GLU A 91 -12.77 -16.29 19.66
CA GLU A 91 -13.71 -16.69 20.72
C GLU A 91 -14.76 -15.60 21.02
N ASP A 92 -14.84 -14.54 20.21
CA ASP A 92 -15.72 -13.38 20.43
C ASP A 92 -15.53 -12.65 21.78
N ARG A 93 -14.38 -12.87 22.44
CA ARG A 93 -14.05 -12.23 23.73
C ARG A 93 -13.38 -10.87 23.57
N GLN A 94 -13.04 -10.49 22.36
CA GLN A 94 -12.41 -9.20 22.03
C GLN A 94 -13.14 -8.55 20.85
N PRO A 95 -14.31 -7.93 21.09
CA PRO A 95 -15.01 -7.22 20.03
C PRO A 95 -14.18 -6.01 19.56
N PRO A 96 -14.28 -5.64 18.27
CA PRO A 96 -13.61 -4.44 17.78
C PRO A 96 -14.15 -3.20 18.50
N PRO A 97 -13.31 -2.20 18.78
CA PRO A 97 -13.75 -0.90 19.29
C PRO A 97 -14.75 -0.27 18.31
N LYS A 98 -15.58 0.62 18.81
CA LYS A 98 -16.50 1.36 17.94
C LYS A 98 -15.71 2.07 16.86
N ARG A 99 -16.03 1.76 15.60
CA ARG A 99 -15.44 2.48 14.48
C ARG A 99 -15.80 3.96 14.61
N PRO A 100 -14.83 4.88 14.60
CA PRO A 100 -15.14 6.30 14.62
C PRO A 100 -16.08 6.58 13.45
N VAL A 101 -17.20 7.28 13.73
CA VAL A 101 -18.09 7.76 12.67
C VAL A 101 -17.18 8.63 11.78
N LYS A 102 -16.90 8.14 10.58
CA LYS A 102 -16.02 8.85 9.65
C LYS A 102 -16.59 10.25 9.52
N ALA A 103 -15.93 11.25 10.10
CA ALA A 103 -16.11 12.62 9.65
C ALA A 103 -16.09 12.53 8.12
N LYS A 104 -17.12 13.07 7.44
CA LYS A 104 -17.25 12.99 5.97
C LYS A 104 -15.86 13.25 5.40
N GLN A 105 -15.17 12.19 5.04
CA GLN A 105 -13.86 12.32 4.40
C GLN A 105 -14.17 12.96 3.05
N THR A 106 -14.08 14.28 3.02
CA THR A 106 -14.20 15.11 1.82
C THR A 106 -13.05 14.89 0.84
N GLY A 107 -12.14 13.95 1.13
CA GLY A 107 -11.04 13.55 0.26
C GLY A 107 -11.37 12.29 -0.54
N LYS A 108 -11.11 12.31 -1.84
CA LYS A 108 -11.09 11.11 -2.68
C LYS A 108 -10.14 10.09 -2.04
N LYS A 109 -10.62 8.86 -1.80
CA LYS A 109 -9.72 7.76 -1.44
C LYS A 109 -8.78 7.52 -2.61
N TYR A 110 -7.51 7.47 -2.36
CA TYR A 110 -6.48 7.14 -3.35
C TYR A 110 -5.64 5.96 -2.83
N ASN A 111 -4.99 5.27 -3.73
CA ASN A 111 -4.09 4.20 -3.38
C ASN A 111 -2.72 4.76 -3.04
N PHE A 112 -2.41 4.82 -1.75
CA PHE A 112 -1.16 5.41 -1.27
C PHE A 112 0.08 4.65 -1.77
N LEU A 113 0.05 3.32 -1.80
CA LEU A 113 1.18 2.52 -2.28
C LEU A 113 1.51 2.86 -3.75
N LEU A 114 0.49 2.90 -4.61
CA LEU A 114 0.71 3.19 -6.02
C LEU A 114 1.20 4.62 -6.23
N ALA A 115 0.68 5.58 -5.47
CA ALA A 115 1.16 6.97 -5.52
C ALA A 115 2.62 7.09 -5.02
N ALA A 116 2.99 6.38 -3.96
CA ALA A 116 4.37 6.32 -3.47
C ALA A 116 5.31 5.67 -4.49
N LEU A 117 4.87 4.60 -5.14
CA LEU A 117 5.66 3.94 -6.17
C LEU A 117 5.87 4.85 -7.40
N VAL A 118 4.87 5.65 -7.80
CA VAL A 118 5.06 6.69 -8.83
C VAL A 118 6.17 7.66 -8.42
N LYS A 119 6.18 8.11 -7.16
CA LYS A 119 7.23 9.01 -6.66
C LYS A 119 8.61 8.36 -6.70
N GLU A 120 8.71 7.12 -6.27
CA GLU A 120 9.96 6.34 -6.30
C GLU A 120 10.49 6.15 -7.71
N LEU A 121 9.64 5.71 -8.65
CA LEU A 121 10.01 5.57 -10.06
C LEU A 121 10.50 6.90 -10.65
N SER A 122 9.85 8.01 -10.30
CA SER A 122 10.22 9.33 -10.76
C SER A 122 11.63 9.72 -10.29
N LEU A 123 11.94 9.46 -9.03
CA LEU A 123 13.26 9.80 -8.45
C LEU A 123 14.37 8.86 -8.93
N LYS A 124 14.10 7.56 -8.97
CA LYS A 124 15.10 6.53 -9.26
C LYS A 124 15.50 6.49 -10.73
N PHE A 125 14.58 6.78 -11.65
CA PHE A 125 14.80 6.67 -13.09
C PHE A 125 14.69 8.02 -13.83
N ASP A 126 14.71 9.13 -13.08
CA ASP A 126 14.60 10.51 -13.62
C ASP A 126 13.43 10.68 -14.59
N LEU A 127 12.29 10.06 -14.27
CA LEU A 127 11.06 10.16 -15.05
C LEU A 127 10.18 11.28 -14.51
N LYS A 128 9.48 11.99 -15.39
CA LYS A 128 8.39 12.88 -14.93
C LYS A 128 7.32 12.01 -14.25
N PRO A 129 6.79 12.40 -13.09
CA PRO A 129 5.74 11.65 -12.41
C PRO A 129 4.55 11.37 -13.32
N THR A 130 4.12 12.42 -14.03
CA THR A 130 2.98 12.41 -14.95
C THR A 130 3.35 13.10 -16.27
N ARG A 131 2.46 13.04 -17.26
CA ARG A 131 2.56 13.75 -18.53
C ARG A 131 1.24 14.43 -18.86
N ASN A 132 1.23 15.32 -19.85
CA ASN A 132 -0.01 15.81 -20.42
C ASN A 132 -0.75 14.65 -21.09
N ALA A 133 -2.06 14.56 -20.88
CA ALA A 133 -2.88 13.48 -21.43
C ALA A 133 -2.81 13.37 -22.97
N GLU A 134 -2.59 14.51 -23.63
CA GLU A 134 -2.48 14.64 -25.10
C GLU A 134 -1.09 14.31 -25.64
N ALA A 135 -0.10 14.05 -24.77
CA ALA A 135 1.25 13.73 -25.24
C ALA A 135 1.26 12.37 -25.94
N SER A 136 1.79 12.33 -27.15
CA SER A 136 1.88 11.12 -27.98
C SER A 136 2.83 10.05 -27.41
N MET A 137 3.77 10.43 -26.56
CA MET A 137 4.74 9.50 -25.93
C MET A 137 4.34 9.15 -24.49
N GLN A 138 4.10 7.87 -24.25
CA GLN A 138 3.87 7.32 -22.92
C GLN A 138 5.22 7.06 -22.21
N ARG A 139 5.73 8.06 -21.49
CA ARG A 139 7.07 8.00 -20.84
C ARG A 139 7.11 8.66 -19.46
N SER A 140 6.05 8.58 -18.70
CA SER A 140 6.03 9.04 -17.31
C SER A 140 6.11 7.87 -16.34
N ALA A 141 6.39 8.13 -15.06
CA ALA A 141 6.35 7.13 -14.00
C ALA A 141 4.96 6.48 -13.88
N CYS A 142 3.87 7.26 -14.07
CA CYS A 142 2.52 6.71 -14.12
C CYS A 142 2.28 5.78 -15.32
N ASP A 143 2.89 6.05 -16.48
CA ASP A 143 2.80 5.15 -17.63
C ASP A 143 3.56 3.85 -17.36
N ALA A 144 4.77 3.92 -16.81
CA ALA A 144 5.58 2.75 -16.46
C ALA A 144 4.84 1.86 -15.45
N LEU A 145 4.27 2.47 -14.41
CA LEU A 145 3.48 1.74 -13.41
C LEU A 145 2.20 1.15 -14.00
N SER A 146 1.48 1.88 -14.86
CA SER A 146 0.30 1.38 -15.56
C SER A 146 0.60 0.14 -16.39
N ILE A 147 1.71 0.16 -17.16
CA ILE A 147 2.15 -0.98 -17.94
C ILE A 147 2.53 -2.16 -17.03
N ALA A 148 3.26 -1.90 -15.94
CA ALA A 148 3.64 -2.93 -14.98
C ALA A 148 2.42 -3.63 -14.36
N ILE A 149 1.43 -2.87 -13.89
CA ILE A 149 0.17 -3.41 -13.32
C ILE A 149 -0.57 -4.27 -14.37
N ASN A 150 -0.63 -3.81 -15.63
CA ASN A 150 -1.34 -4.53 -16.68
C ASN A 150 -0.60 -5.80 -17.15
N LYS A 151 0.72 -5.92 -16.89
CA LYS A 151 1.50 -7.13 -17.09
C LYS A 151 1.30 -8.19 -16.01
N LEU A 152 0.81 -7.81 -14.82
CA LEU A 152 0.51 -8.78 -13.78
C LEU A 152 -0.59 -9.76 -14.23
N PRO A 153 -0.55 -11.01 -13.74
CA PRO A 153 -1.61 -11.97 -13.94
C PRO A 153 -2.97 -11.38 -13.55
N PRO A 154 -4.08 -11.76 -14.22
CA PRO A 154 -5.40 -11.14 -13.98
C PRO A 154 -5.83 -11.12 -12.51
N GLU A 155 -5.52 -12.19 -11.76
CA GLU A 155 -5.84 -12.32 -10.33
C GLU A 155 -5.02 -11.38 -9.43
N ARG A 156 -3.84 -10.93 -9.88
CA ARG A 156 -2.94 -10.00 -9.19
C ARG A 156 -3.07 -8.55 -9.68
N ARG A 157 -3.81 -8.33 -10.75
CA ARG A 157 -3.94 -7.00 -11.37
C ARG A 157 -4.64 -6.02 -10.44
N LEU A 158 -3.95 -4.93 -10.09
CA LEU A 158 -4.42 -3.91 -9.16
C LEU A 158 -5.35 -2.90 -9.81
N LYS A 159 -6.13 -2.22 -8.97
CA LYS A 159 -6.89 -1.02 -9.35
C LYS A 159 -6.44 0.17 -8.47
N PRO A 160 -6.16 1.34 -9.05
CA PRO A 160 -6.28 1.65 -10.48
C PRO A 160 -5.12 1.09 -11.32
N SER A 161 -5.37 0.87 -12.62
CA SER A 161 -4.37 0.40 -13.58
C SER A 161 -4.18 1.37 -14.77
N SER A 162 -4.99 2.40 -14.87
CA SER A 162 -4.89 3.40 -15.95
C SER A 162 -4.00 4.58 -15.55
N PHE A 163 -3.27 5.12 -16.51
CA PHE A 163 -2.46 6.33 -16.34
C PHE A 163 -3.22 7.47 -15.68
N SER A 164 -4.42 7.81 -16.18
CA SER A 164 -5.19 8.96 -15.69
C SER A 164 -5.51 8.84 -14.20
N ARG A 165 -5.90 7.65 -13.76
CA ARG A 165 -6.24 7.41 -12.37
C ARG A 165 -5.00 7.41 -11.45
N LEU A 166 -3.90 6.82 -11.92
CA LEU A 166 -2.62 6.86 -11.19
C LEU A 166 -2.11 8.29 -11.03
N ALA A 167 -2.26 9.13 -12.08
CA ALA A 167 -1.90 10.53 -12.03
C ALA A 167 -2.79 11.32 -11.04
N GLU A 168 -4.10 11.08 -11.03
CA GLU A 168 -5.01 11.68 -10.04
C GLU A 168 -4.62 11.30 -8.60
N ASP A 169 -4.32 10.02 -8.36
CA ASP A 169 -3.94 9.52 -7.04
C ASP A 169 -2.59 10.11 -6.60
N PHE A 170 -1.63 10.24 -7.52
CA PHE A 170 -0.34 10.87 -7.25
C PHE A 170 -0.50 12.36 -6.87
N TYR A 171 -1.21 13.15 -7.68
CA TYR A 171 -1.43 14.56 -7.38
C TYR A 171 -2.20 14.77 -6.07
N HIS A 172 -3.14 13.89 -5.77
CA HIS A 172 -3.85 13.96 -4.50
C HIS A 172 -2.93 13.70 -3.31
N ALA A 173 -2.09 12.67 -3.38
CA ALA A 173 -1.12 12.34 -2.34
C ALA A 173 -0.09 13.47 -2.14
N GLU A 174 0.37 14.09 -3.23
CA GLU A 174 1.28 15.24 -3.18
C GLU A 174 0.63 16.46 -2.53
N LYS A 175 -0.60 16.80 -2.93
CA LYS A 175 -1.36 17.92 -2.39
C LYS A 175 -1.62 17.81 -0.88
N VAL A 176 -1.88 16.61 -0.38
CA VAL A 176 -2.09 16.39 1.06
C VAL A 176 -0.78 16.22 1.84
N GLY A 177 0.37 16.35 1.16
CA GLY A 177 1.70 16.34 1.79
C GLY A 177 2.17 14.97 2.25
N HIS A 178 1.60 13.88 1.76
CA HIS A 178 1.93 12.52 2.19
C HIS A 178 3.34 12.06 1.79
N PHE A 179 4.02 12.75 0.88
CA PHE A 179 5.41 12.44 0.49
C PHE A 179 6.48 13.16 1.32
N LYS A 180 6.11 14.07 2.21
CA LYS A 180 7.08 14.87 3.00
C LYS A 180 7.95 14.02 3.93
N GLU A 181 7.47 12.84 4.31
CA GLU A 181 8.13 11.94 5.25
C GLU A 181 8.62 10.64 4.60
N LEU A 182 8.42 10.46 3.29
CA LEU A 182 8.96 9.31 2.57
C LEU A 182 10.43 9.60 2.24
N ILE A 183 11.33 9.13 3.09
CA ILE A 183 12.75 9.05 2.78
C ILE A 183 12.94 7.68 2.13
N PHE A 184 13.06 7.66 0.81
CA PHE A 184 13.49 6.47 0.09
C PHE A 184 15.01 6.36 0.30
N SER A 185 15.42 5.47 1.21
CA SER A 185 16.81 5.10 1.43
C SER A 185 17.24 4.00 0.48
#